data_4e492a6355a32d99765274e08f3e8ca6
#
_entry.id   4e492a6355a32d99765274e08f3e8ca6
#
_cell.length_a   1.000
_cell.length_b   1.000
_cell.length_c   1.000
_cell.angle_alpha   90.00
_cell.angle_beta   90.00
_cell.angle_gamma   90.00
#
_symmetry.space_group_name_H-M   'P 1'
#
loop_
_entity.id
_entity.type
_entity.pdbx_description
1 polymer ?
#
loop_
_entity_poly.entity_id
_entity_poly.type
_entity_poly.pdbx_seq_one_letter_code
_entity_poly.pdbx_strand_id
1 'polypeptide(L)'
;GGGQKLMDVCGSFAEDDNLWVEGFSFLLTAVLLLTSTYISKKKKLVREVNTIDAFAVGVAQAFAAAFPGLSRSGSTISTGMMCGVNKEYMVQYSFILGIPAIIAANISQTKDAIEIHQSIEVLPTVIGIITAMVVGVLCIKLLQWILKKDMFKYFGYYCIAIGIFTLACQIFKIHF
;
A
#
# COMPACT_ATOMS: atom_id res chain seq x y z
N GLY A 1 16.07 22.18 0.09
CA GLY A 1 16.71 21.56 -0.99
C GLY A 1 16.62 20.05 -1.16
N GLY A 2 16.87 19.20 -0.16
CA GLY A 2 16.92 17.75 -0.33
C GLY A 2 15.55 17.06 -0.44
N GLY A 3 14.56 17.55 0.30
CA GLY A 3 13.21 16.99 0.30
C GLY A 3 12.46 17.23 -1.01
N GLN A 4 12.63 18.38 -1.64
CA GLN A 4 12.02 18.68 -2.92
C GLN A 4 12.56 17.78 -4.04
N LYS A 5 13.88 17.58 -4.11
CA LYS A 5 14.49 16.65 -5.08
C LYS A 5 13.98 15.20 -4.93
N LEU A 6 13.76 14.76 -3.69
CA LEU A 6 13.21 13.42 -3.45
C LEU A 6 11.75 13.33 -3.90
N MET A 7 10.95 14.36 -3.64
CA MET A 7 9.56 14.44 -4.12
C MET A 7 9.48 14.52 -5.64
N ASP A 8 10.36 15.32 -6.28
CA ASP A 8 10.43 15.42 -7.75
C ASP A 8 10.84 14.08 -8.39
N VAL A 9 11.79 13.35 -7.79
CA VAL A 9 12.18 12.02 -8.28
C VAL A 9 11.05 11.01 -8.07
N CYS A 10 10.38 11.01 -6.92
CA CYS A 10 9.22 10.13 -6.72
C CYS A 10 8.04 10.51 -7.62
N GLY A 11 7.84 11.81 -7.90
CA GLY A 11 6.83 12.30 -8.83
C GLY A 11 7.12 11.87 -10.27
N SER A 12 8.37 11.96 -10.72
CA SER A 12 8.74 11.52 -12.06
C SER A 12 8.51 10.03 -12.31
N PHE A 13 8.67 9.18 -11.30
CA PHE A 13 8.31 7.76 -11.40
C PHE A 13 6.80 7.51 -11.47
N ALA A 14 5.97 8.45 -11.03
CA ALA A 14 4.51 8.35 -11.07
C ALA A 14 3.92 8.99 -12.36
N GLU A 15 4.63 9.94 -12.97
CA GLU A 15 4.20 10.62 -14.19
C GLU A 15 4.72 9.97 -15.50
N ASP A 16 5.75 9.14 -15.40
CA ASP A 16 6.21 8.38 -16.56
C ASP A 16 5.17 7.31 -16.93
N ASP A 17 4.70 7.33 -18.18
CA ASP A 17 3.86 6.27 -18.80
C ASP A 17 4.57 4.88 -18.84
N ASN A 18 5.56 4.69 -18.02
CA ASN A 18 6.37 3.49 -17.92
C ASN A 18 5.82 2.54 -16.86
N LEU A 19 4.93 1.64 -17.28
CA LEU A 19 4.38 0.55 -16.46
C LEU A 19 5.45 -0.41 -15.87
N TRP A 20 6.73 -0.18 -16.16
CA TRP A 20 7.84 -0.96 -15.61
C TRP A 20 7.93 -0.87 -14.09
N VAL A 21 7.87 0.36 -13.54
CA VAL A 21 7.99 0.60 -12.10
C VAL A 21 6.82 -0.06 -11.36
N GLU A 22 5.61 0.09 -11.91
CA GLU A 22 4.41 -0.52 -11.34
C GLU A 22 4.47 -2.05 -11.39
N GLY A 23 4.84 -2.63 -12.54
CA GLY A 23 4.97 -4.06 -12.70
C GLY A 23 5.98 -4.69 -11.72
N PHE A 24 7.16 -4.08 -11.58
CA PHE A 24 8.15 -4.52 -10.58
C PHE A 24 7.67 -4.33 -9.14
N SER A 25 6.95 -3.25 -8.85
CA SER A 25 6.37 -2.98 -7.53
C SER A 25 5.32 -4.03 -7.14
N PHE A 26 4.48 -4.46 -8.09
CA PHE A 26 3.54 -5.57 -7.87
C PHE A 26 4.26 -6.89 -7.59
N LEU A 27 5.33 -7.19 -8.32
CA LEU A 27 6.13 -8.39 -8.09
C LEU A 27 6.82 -8.34 -6.72
N LEU A 28 7.38 -7.19 -6.34
CA LEU A 28 7.97 -7.00 -5.02
C LEU A 28 6.93 -7.19 -3.90
N THR A 29 5.74 -6.62 -4.07
CA THR A 29 4.62 -6.85 -3.14
C THR A 29 4.29 -8.33 -3.03
N ALA A 30 4.23 -9.06 -4.15
CA ALA A 30 3.98 -10.49 -4.15
C ALA A 30 5.04 -11.28 -3.37
N VAL A 31 6.33 -10.97 -3.57
CA VAL A 31 7.44 -11.59 -2.84
C VAL A 31 7.30 -11.34 -1.34
N LEU A 32 7.02 -10.10 -0.93
CA LEU A 32 6.81 -9.76 0.49
C LEU A 32 5.65 -10.54 1.11
N LEU A 33 4.52 -10.62 0.41
CA LEU A 33 3.33 -11.33 0.87
C LEU A 33 3.57 -12.84 1.00
N LEU A 34 4.19 -13.46 0.01
CA LEU A 34 4.45 -14.90 0.01
C LEU A 34 5.51 -15.27 1.06
N THR A 35 6.59 -14.49 1.14
CA THR A 35 7.66 -14.71 2.13
C THR A 35 7.13 -14.56 3.55
N SER A 36 6.35 -13.51 3.84
CA SER A 36 5.76 -13.29 5.15
C SER A 36 4.80 -14.42 5.53
N THR A 37 3.99 -14.90 4.58
CA THR A 37 3.08 -16.03 4.79
C THR A 37 3.85 -17.33 5.07
N TYR A 38 4.96 -17.57 4.37
CA TYR A 38 5.80 -18.74 4.60
C TYR A 38 6.45 -18.72 5.98
N ILE A 39 7.01 -17.58 6.38
CA ILE A 39 7.64 -17.38 7.71
C ILE A 39 6.58 -17.52 8.82
N SER A 40 5.41 -16.92 8.63
CA SER A 40 4.29 -16.98 9.57
C SER A 40 3.83 -18.41 9.85
N LYS A 41 3.88 -19.29 8.86
CA LYS A 41 3.53 -20.72 9.05
C LYS A 41 4.56 -21.50 9.85
N LYS A 42 5.81 -21.10 9.82
CA LYS A 42 6.91 -21.77 10.56
C LYS A 42 7.07 -21.29 11.98
N LYS A 43 6.64 -20.07 12.29
CA LYS A 43 6.72 -19.47 13.64
C LYS A 43 5.33 -19.25 14.19
N LYS A 44 5.08 -19.63 15.45
CA LYS A 44 3.87 -19.18 16.17
C LYS A 44 3.99 -17.66 16.36
N LEU A 45 3.22 -16.89 15.60
CA LEU A 45 3.14 -15.45 15.71
C LEU A 45 2.20 -15.11 16.87
N VAL A 46 2.76 -14.79 18.04
CA VAL A 46 1.98 -14.59 19.29
C VAL A 46 2.31 -13.24 19.93
N ARG A 47 3.27 -12.52 19.37
CA ARG A 47 3.85 -11.32 19.97
C ARG A 47 3.17 -10.03 19.45
N GLU A 48 3.05 -9.05 20.34
CA GLU A 48 2.69 -7.68 20.01
C GLU A 48 3.88 -6.89 19.42
N VAL A 49 3.61 -5.75 18.81
CA VAL A 49 4.63 -4.86 18.23
C VAL A 49 5.49 -4.26 19.34
N ASN A 50 6.81 -4.35 19.20
CA ASN A 50 7.75 -3.60 20.02
C ASN A 50 8.30 -2.39 19.23
N THR A 51 9.15 -1.57 19.88
CA THR A 51 9.72 -0.36 19.26
C THR A 51 10.56 -0.65 18.03
N ILE A 52 11.30 -1.76 18.01
CA ILE A 52 12.14 -2.17 16.87
C ILE A 52 11.25 -2.59 15.70
N ASP A 53 10.19 -3.34 15.97
CA ASP A 53 9.22 -3.74 14.95
C ASP A 53 8.51 -2.51 14.36
N ALA A 54 8.11 -1.56 15.22
CA ALA A 54 7.49 -0.31 14.80
C ALA A 54 8.41 0.49 13.87
N PHE A 55 9.70 0.55 14.18
CA PHE A 55 10.70 1.19 13.33
C PHE A 55 10.83 0.47 11.98
N ALA A 56 10.96 -0.86 11.98
CA ALA A 56 11.06 -1.65 10.74
C ALA A 56 9.81 -1.49 9.85
N VAL A 57 8.62 -1.50 10.47
CA VAL A 57 7.35 -1.28 9.76
C VAL A 57 7.25 0.15 9.23
N GLY A 58 7.72 1.14 9.98
CA GLY A 58 7.79 2.55 9.54
C GLY A 58 8.70 2.74 8.33
N VAL A 59 9.87 2.10 8.32
CA VAL A 59 10.78 2.09 7.16
C VAL A 59 10.10 1.43 5.96
N ALA A 60 9.47 0.28 6.14
CA ALA A 60 8.73 -0.39 5.06
C ALA A 60 7.60 0.48 4.50
N GLN A 61 6.90 1.24 5.36
CA GLN A 61 5.87 2.20 4.92
C GLN A 61 6.47 3.34 4.11
N ALA A 62 7.62 3.89 4.51
CA ALA A 62 8.30 4.95 3.77
C ALA A 62 8.73 4.48 2.38
N PHE A 63 9.28 3.27 2.27
CA PHE A 63 9.59 2.66 0.98
C PHE A 63 8.33 2.49 0.12
N ALA A 64 7.25 1.95 0.69
CA ALA A 64 6.00 1.75 -0.04
C ALA A 64 5.34 3.07 -0.48
N ALA A 65 5.58 4.16 0.22
CA ALA A 65 5.10 5.49 -0.18
C ALA A 65 5.95 6.10 -1.32
N ALA A 66 7.23 5.72 -1.42
CA ALA A 66 8.15 6.23 -2.43
C ALA A 66 7.98 5.55 -3.81
N PHE A 67 7.50 4.31 -3.84
CA PHE A 67 7.38 3.53 -5.08
C PHE A 67 5.91 3.35 -5.48
N PRO A 68 5.46 3.89 -6.64
CA PRO A 68 4.11 3.67 -7.15
C PRO A 68 3.87 2.17 -7.42
N GLY A 69 2.66 1.70 -7.14
CA GLY A 69 2.31 0.29 -7.28
C GLY A 69 2.74 -0.62 -6.12
N LEU A 70 3.64 -0.19 -5.24
CA LEU A 70 4.01 -0.96 -4.05
C LEU A 70 2.90 -0.85 -2.99
N SER A 71 2.32 -1.98 -2.63
CA SER A 71 1.24 -2.01 -1.63
C SER A 71 1.73 -1.58 -0.26
N ARG A 72 1.28 -0.41 0.21
CA ARG A 72 1.64 0.11 1.55
C ARG A 72 1.24 -0.85 2.66
N SER A 73 -0.02 -1.27 2.69
CA SER A 73 -0.51 -2.22 3.71
C SER A 73 0.12 -3.61 3.54
N GLY A 74 0.32 -4.06 2.30
CA GLY A 74 1.04 -5.30 2.02
C GLY A 74 2.45 -5.30 2.59
N SER A 75 3.20 -4.23 2.39
CA SER A 75 4.59 -4.07 2.89
C SER A 75 4.64 -4.00 4.42
N THR A 76 3.79 -3.19 5.06
CA THR A 76 3.78 -3.03 6.53
C THR A 76 3.33 -4.30 7.25
N ILE A 77 2.27 -4.96 6.78
CA ILE A 77 1.78 -6.22 7.36
C ILE A 77 2.83 -7.32 7.18
N SER A 78 3.39 -7.46 5.98
CA SER A 78 4.41 -8.47 5.70
C SER A 78 5.65 -8.28 6.57
N THR A 79 6.16 -7.05 6.69
CA THR A 79 7.33 -6.75 7.54
C THR A 79 7.08 -7.11 8.99
N GLY A 80 5.95 -6.72 9.57
CA GLY A 80 5.63 -7.06 10.94
C GLY A 80 5.45 -8.56 11.17
N MET A 81 4.85 -9.28 10.21
CA MET A 81 4.76 -10.74 10.26
C MET A 81 6.15 -11.41 10.18
N MET A 82 7.06 -10.87 9.38
CA MET A 82 8.45 -11.35 9.30
C MET A 82 9.21 -11.12 10.61
N CYS A 83 8.92 -10.02 11.32
CA CYS A 83 9.43 -9.76 12.67
C CYS A 83 8.84 -10.69 13.74
N GLY A 84 7.81 -11.46 13.44
CA GLY A 84 7.19 -12.42 14.35
C GLY A 84 5.96 -11.89 15.08
N VAL A 85 5.40 -10.77 14.65
CA VAL A 85 4.19 -10.18 15.21
C VAL A 85 2.95 -10.92 14.72
N ASN A 86 1.93 -11.00 15.59
CA ASN A 86 0.65 -11.63 15.26
C ASN A 86 0.00 -10.98 14.03
N LYS A 87 -0.46 -11.80 13.10
CA LYS A 87 -1.03 -11.38 11.81
C LYS A 87 -2.27 -10.48 11.97
N GLU A 88 -3.20 -10.86 12.85
CA GLU A 88 -4.42 -10.06 13.07
C GLU A 88 -4.10 -8.70 13.69
N TYR A 89 -3.15 -8.67 14.62
CA TYR A 89 -2.66 -7.46 15.24
C TYR A 89 -1.96 -6.55 14.22
N MET A 90 -1.12 -7.11 13.34
CA MET A 90 -0.43 -6.33 12.31
C MET A 90 -1.37 -5.68 11.31
N VAL A 91 -2.48 -6.31 10.98
CA VAL A 91 -3.50 -5.69 10.13
C VAL A 91 -4.09 -4.46 10.78
N GLN A 92 -4.52 -4.58 12.03
CA GLN A 92 -5.06 -3.44 12.78
C GLN A 92 -4.03 -2.31 12.92
N TYR A 93 -2.80 -2.68 13.29
CA TYR A 93 -1.69 -1.73 13.41
C TYR A 93 -1.39 -1.01 12.10
N SER A 94 -1.32 -1.73 10.98
CA SER A 94 -1.07 -1.17 9.65
C SER A 94 -2.15 -0.17 9.22
N PHE A 95 -3.42 -0.45 9.53
CA PHE A 95 -4.52 0.49 9.24
C PHE A 95 -4.43 1.74 10.10
N ILE A 96 -4.18 1.61 11.41
CA ILE A 96 -4.02 2.74 12.32
C ILE A 96 -2.82 3.60 11.88
N LEU A 97 -1.70 2.97 11.53
CA LEU A 97 -0.51 3.64 11.01
C LEU A 97 -0.78 4.36 9.67
N GLY A 98 -1.74 3.89 8.91
CA GLY A 98 -2.18 4.51 7.66
C GLY A 98 -2.90 5.85 7.87
N ILE A 99 -3.60 6.04 8.99
CA ILE A 99 -4.43 7.23 9.22
C ILE A 99 -3.61 8.54 9.18
N PRO A 100 -2.49 8.69 9.94
CA PRO A 100 -1.68 9.89 9.87
C PRO A 100 -1.12 10.16 8.47
N ALA A 101 -0.71 9.11 7.76
CA ALA A 101 -0.17 9.23 6.41
C ALA A 101 -1.23 9.73 5.41
N ILE A 102 -2.46 9.22 5.51
CA ILE A 102 -3.58 9.67 4.67
C ILE A 102 -3.95 11.13 4.99
N ILE A 103 -3.98 11.51 6.26
CA ILE A 103 -4.25 12.89 6.67
C ILE A 103 -3.17 13.82 6.10
N ALA A 104 -1.90 13.48 6.22
CA ALA A 104 -0.79 14.29 5.69
C ALA A 104 -0.88 14.44 4.16
N ALA A 105 -1.18 13.36 3.44
CA ALA A 105 -1.37 13.40 1.99
C ALA A 105 -2.55 14.29 1.57
N ASN A 106 -3.69 14.19 2.27
CA ASN A 106 -4.85 15.03 1.99
C ASN A 106 -4.58 16.51 2.24
N ILE A 107 -3.84 16.85 3.31
CA ILE A 107 -3.44 18.24 3.59
C ILE A 107 -2.56 18.79 2.46
N SER A 108 -1.59 18.00 1.97
CA SER A 108 -0.74 18.40 0.86
C SER A 108 -1.55 18.63 -0.42
N GLN A 109 -2.35 17.65 -0.83
CA GLN A 109 -3.17 17.75 -2.03
C GLN A 109 -4.19 18.90 -1.98
N THR A 110 -4.75 19.18 -0.79
CA THR A 110 -5.67 20.31 -0.62
C THR A 110 -4.95 21.65 -0.81
N LYS A 111 -3.72 21.79 -0.32
CA LYS A 111 -2.91 22.99 -0.56
C LYS A 111 -2.64 23.19 -2.05
N ASP A 112 -2.20 22.14 -2.74
CA ASP A 112 -1.91 22.17 -4.18
C ASP A 112 -3.18 22.57 -4.97
N ALA A 113 -4.34 22.01 -4.62
CA ALA A 113 -5.62 22.35 -5.26
C ALA A 113 -6.03 23.82 -5.06
N ILE A 114 -5.75 24.39 -3.88
CA ILE A 114 -6.01 25.80 -3.59
C ILE A 114 -5.07 26.70 -4.41
N GLU A 115 -3.79 26.35 -4.52
CA GLU A 115 -2.79 27.13 -5.27
C GLU A 115 -3.12 27.22 -6.77
N ILE A 116 -3.66 26.15 -7.35
CA ILE A 116 -4.08 26.15 -8.77
C ILE A 116 -5.50 26.68 -8.99
N HIS A 117 -6.13 27.25 -7.96
CA HIS A 117 -7.50 27.80 -8.03
C HIS A 117 -8.54 26.82 -8.57
N GLN A 118 -8.39 25.52 -8.29
CA GLN A 118 -9.34 24.50 -8.71
C GLN A 118 -10.68 24.67 -7.96
N SER A 119 -11.77 24.82 -8.71
CA SER A 119 -13.10 24.88 -8.14
C SER A 119 -13.52 23.50 -7.61
N ILE A 120 -13.75 23.42 -6.31
CA ILE A 120 -14.23 22.18 -5.68
C ILE A 120 -15.77 22.17 -5.74
N GLU A 121 -16.34 21.26 -6.51
CA GLU A 121 -17.76 21.03 -6.54
C GLU A 121 -18.20 20.27 -5.27
N VAL A 122 -19.01 20.88 -4.45
CA VAL A 122 -19.40 20.34 -3.14
C VAL A 122 -20.20 19.05 -3.26
N LEU A 123 -21.14 18.96 -4.20
CA LEU A 123 -22.03 17.81 -4.33
C LEU A 123 -21.29 16.51 -4.71
N PRO A 124 -20.45 16.47 -5.76
CA PRO A 124 -19.65 15.30 -6.08
C PRO A 124 -18.69 14.92 -4.96
N THR A 125 -18.10 15.90 -4.28
CA THR A 125 -17.18 15.68 -3.16
C THR A 125 -17.85 14.97 -1.99
N VAL A 126 -19.03 15.41 -1.58
CA VAL A 126 -19.79 14.79 -0.49
C VAL A 126 -20.22 13.37 -0.84
N ILE A 127 -20.72 13.15 -2.06
CA ILE A 127 -21.08 11.81 -2.54
C ILE A 127 -19.83 10.90 -2.55
N GLY A 128 -18.71 11.40 -3.02
CA GLY A 128 -17.44 10.66 -3.02
C GLY A 128 -16.99 10.25 -1.62
N ILE A 129 -17.06 11.16 -0.65
CA ILE A 129 -16.69 10.89 0.76
C ILE A 129 -17.59 9.80 1.36
N ILE A 130 -18.92 9.90 1.18
CA ILE A 130 -19.86 8.90 1.72
C ILE A 130 -19.61 7.53 1.07
N THR A 131 -19.45 7.49 -0.25
CA THR A 131 -19.18 6.25 -0.98
C THR A 131 -17.86 5.63 -0.53
N ALA A 132 -16.78 6.41 -0.42
CA ALA A 132 -15.48 5.95 0.05
C ALA A 132 -15.55 5.39 1.48
N MET A 133 -16.32 6.02 2.36
CA MET A 133 -16.52 5.56 3.74
C MET A 133 -17.22 4.19 3.77
N VAL A 134 -18.31 4.02 3.04
CA VAL A 134 -19.06 2.75 2.99
C VAL A 134 -18.20 1.63 2.39
N VAL A 135 -17.59 1.88 1.24
CA VAL A 135 -16.72 0.89 0.57
C VAL A 135 -15.51 0.57 1.42
N GLY A 136 -14.90 1.55 2.07
CA GLY A 136 -13.76 1.36 2.96
C GLY A 136 -14.06 0.41 4.13
N VAL A 137 -15.21 0.59 4.80
CA VAL A 137 -15.65 -0.32 5.87
C VAL A 137 -15.84 -1.75 5.35
N LEU A 138 -16.44 -1.92 4.18
CA LEU A 138 -16.62 -3.23 3.55
C LEU A 138 -15.27 -3.88 3.21
N CYS A 139 -14.34 -3.14 2.64
CA CYS A 139 -12.99 -3.62 2.31
C CYS A 139 -12.21 -4.05 3.56
N ILE A 140 -12.29 -3.29 4.66
CA ILE A 140 -11.62 -3.66 5.92
C ILE A 140 -12.19 -4.98 6.46
N LYS A 141 -13.52 -5.13 6.48
CA LYS A 141 -14.16 -6.38 6.90
C LYS A 141 -13.78 -7.56 6.01
N LEU A 142 -13.76 -7.35 4.71
CA LEU A 142 -13.35 -8.37 3.74
C LEU A 142 -11.89 -8.81 3.97
N LEU A 143 -10.99 -7.86 4.17
CA LEU A 143 -9.58 -8.16 4.43
C LEU A 143 -9.40 -8.95 5.74
N GLN A 144 -10.08 -8.56 6.82
CA GLN A 144 -10.06 -9.31 8.07
C GLN A 144 -10.57 -10.75 7.89
N TRP A 145 -11.61 -10.95 7.09
CA TRP A 145 -12.15 -12.26 6.77
C TRP A 145 -11.16 -13.12 5.96
N ILE A 146 -10.51 -12.53 4.94
CA ILE A 146 -9.46 -13.18 4.12
C ILE A 146 -8.29 -13.63 4.99
N LEU A 147 -7.88 -12.79 5.94
CA LEU A 147 -6.77 -13.08 6.83
C LEU A 147 -7.10 -14.21 7.82
N LYS A 148 -8.32 -14.25 8.35
CA LYS A 148 -8.77 -15.35 9.22
C LYS A 148 -8.78 -16.71 8.50
N LYS A 149 -9.04 -16.74 7.21
CA LYS A 149 -9.07 -17.96 6.38
C LYS A 149 -7.72 -18.37 5.79
N ASP A 150 -6.60 -17.78 6.23
CA ASP A 150 -5.26 -18.03 5.67
C ASP A 150 -5.15 -17.86 4.14
N MET A 151 -6.04 -17.07 3.57
CA MET A 151 -6.10 -16.79 2.14
C MET A 151 -5.11 -15.70 1.69
N PHE A 152 -4.30 -15.17 2.60
CA PHE A 152 -3.34 -14.10 2.31
C PHE A 152 -2.33 -14.45 1.20
N LYS A 153 -1.99 -15.74 1.08
CA LYS A 153 -1.16 -16.26 -0.01
C LYS A 153 -1.78 -16.05 -1.41
N TYR A 154 -3.10 -16.14 -1.53
CA TYR A 154 -3.79 -15.94 -2.81
C TYR A 154 -3.67 -14.50 -3.29
N PHE A 155 -3.59 -13.55 -2.36
CA PHE A 155 -3.33 -12.16 -2.69
C PHE A 155 -1.93 -11.96 -3.27
N GLY A 156 -0.93 -12.72 -2.77
CA GLY A 156 0.40 -12.78 -3.38
C GLY A 156 0.39 -13.31 -4.81
N TYR A 157 -0.35 -14.38 -5.08
CA TYR A 157 -0.50 -14.89 -6.46
C TYR A 157 -1.22 -13.92 -7.39
N TYR A 158 -2.23 -13.21 -6.88
CA TYR A 158 -2.89 -12.14 -7.62
C TYR A 158 -1.90 -11.03 -8.01
N CYS A 159 -1.06 -10.59 -7.08
CA CYS A 159 -0.02 -9.59 -7.36
C CYS A 159 1.00 -10.07 -8.40
N ILE A 160 1.36 -11.37 -8.42
CA ILE A 160 2.21 -11.94 -9.47
C ILE A 160 1.51 -11.84 -10.83
N ALA A 161 0.25 -12.26 -10.91
CA ALA A 161 -0.50 -12.25 -12.16
C ALA A 161 -0.63 -10.83 -12.74
N ILE A 162 -0.98 -9.85 -11.90
CA ILE A 162 -1.07 -8.44 -12.30
C ILE A 162 0.29 -7.89 -12.69
N GLY A 163 1.34 -8.14 -11.89
CA GLY A 163 2.70 -7.68 -12.20
C GLY A 163 3.21 -8.20 -13.54
N ILE A 164 3.01 -9.48 -13.83
CA ILE A 164 3.37 -10.07 -15.13
C ILE A 164 2.53 -9.46 -16.25
N PHE A 165 1.22 -9.28 -16.04
CA PHE A 165 0.33 -8.66 -17.02
C PHE A 165 0.76 -7.24 -17.34
N THR A 166 1.05 -6.41 -16.33
CA THR A 166 1.50 -5.03 -16.49
C THR A 166 2.82 -4.96 -17.28
N LEU A 167 3.79 -5.83 -16.95
CA LEU A 167 5.05 -5.91 -17.68
C LEU A 167 4.86 -6.39 -19.12
N ALA A 168 3.96 -7.34 -19.36
CA ALA A 168 3.63 -7.81 -20.70
C ALA A 168 3.00 -6.68 -21.55
N CYS A 169 2.04 -5.93 -20.99
CA CYS A 169 1.43 -4.78 -21.65
C CYS A 169 2.50 -3.77 -22.06
N GLN A 170 3.46 -3.48 -21.20
CA GLN A 170 4.55 -2.56 -21.50
C GLN A 170 5.47 -3.08 -22.61
N ILE A 171 5.82 -4.38 -22.60
CA ILE A 171 6.66 -4.99 -23.64
C ILE A 171 5.96 -4.95 -24.99
N PHE A 172 4.66 -5.25 -25.04
CA PHE A 172 3.88 -5.20 -26.26
C PHE A 172 3.42 -3.79 -26.66
N LYS A 173 3.80 -2.74 -25.91
CA LYS A 173 3.37 -1.33 -26.11
C LYS A 173 1.84 -1.20 -26.20
N ILE A 174 1.11 -2.03 -25.49
CA ILE A 174 -0.34 -1.92 -25.41
C ILE A 174 -0.62 -0.82 -24.37
N HIS A 175 -0.92 0.39 -24.87
CA HIS A 175 -1.42 1.49 -24.05
C HIS A 175 -2.93 1.35 -23.93
N PHE A 176 -3.44 1.31 -22.70
CA PHE A 176 -4.87 1.38 -22.39
C PHE A 176 -5.29 2.82 -22.14
#